data_561e96419cfca750d8c5619c93044ddc
#
_entry.id   561e96419cfca750d8c5619c93044ddc
#
_cell.length_a   1.000
_cell.length_b   1.000
_cell.length_c   1.000
_cell.angle_alpha   90.00
_cell.angle_beta   90.00
_cell.angle_gamma   90.00
#
_symmetry.space_group_name_H-M   'P 1'
#
loop_
_entity.id
_entity.type
_entity.pdbx_description
1 polymer ?
#
loop_
_entity_poly.entity_id
_entity_poly.type
_entity_poly.pdbx_seq_one_letter_code
_entity_poly.pdbx_strand_id
1 'polypeptide(L)'
;HRQARIDYVQILSKRQRFQRAVDEAKRLLEQAPDNPQLQSLFAIQCMQLGDYESALELFDKILSRVPNDPVTNVSKGHALKTGGRSEDAITAYRAALKSQPFYCDAWYSLANLKVYQFDDDELSSMQSLDENPHLGGQDRVYLQFALGKAFEDRKDYEQSFHHYAKGNAIKKAQLQYKAEGTTQECDDQIAACTRQVFERETGHTAPD
;
A
#
# COMPACT_ATOMS: atom_id res chain seq x y z
N HIS A 1 2.49 -1.10 -28.39
CA HIS A 1 1.31 -0.43 -27.84
C HIS A 1 1.62 -0.04 -26.40
N ARG A 2 1.54 1.27 -26.07
CA ARG A 2 2.01 1.78 -24.75
C ARG A 2 1.26 1.12 -23.60
N GLN A 3 -0.07 1.03 -23.66
CA GLN A 3 -0.88 0.42 -22.61
C GLN A 3 -0.50 -1.04 -22.35
N ALA A 4 -0.33 -1.85 -23.38
CA ALA A 4 0.08 -3.25 -23.24
C ALA A 4 1.44 -3.41 -22.53
N ARG A 5 2.35 -2.45 -22.71
CA ARG A 5 3.65 -2.46 -21.99
C ARG A 5 3.49 -2.03 -20.53
N ILE A 6 2.60 -1.10 -20.22
CA ILE A 6 2.25 -0.74 -18.83
C ILE A 6 1.65 -1.96 -18.13
N ASP A 7 0.71 -2.64 -18.78
CA ASP A 7 0.08 -3.86 -18.25
C ASP A 7 1.13 -4.98 -18.04
N TYR A 8 2.09 -5.10 -18.96
CA TYR A 8 3.19 -6.04 -18.83
C TYR A 8 4.08 -5.74 -17.61
N VAL A 9 4.42 -4.46 -17.34
CA VAL A 9 5.14 -4.06 -16.12
C VAL A 9 4.37 -4.49 -14.87
N GLN A 10 3.05 -4.27 -14.84
CA GLN A 10 2.22 -4.66 -13.70
C GLN A 10 2.18 -6.20 -13.51
N ILE A 11 2.15 -6.96 -14.60
CA ILE A 11 2.20 -8.43 -14.55
C ILE A 11 3.55 -8.90 -14.02
N LEU A 12 4.65 -8.31 -14.47
CA LEU A 12 6.00 -8.63 -13.98
C LEU A 12 6.11 -8.37 -12.47
N SER A 13 5.61 -7.22 -12.01
CA SER A 13 5.56 -6.84 -10.61
C SER A 13 4.75 -7.83 -9.77
N LYS A 14 3.53 -8.20 -10.21
CA LYS A 14 2.69 -9.22 -9.54
C LYS A 14 3.35 -10.59 -9.48
N ARG A 15 4.21 -10.93 -10.45
CA ARG A 15 5.00 -12.17 -10.48
C ARG A 15 6.34 -12.04 -9.76
N GLN A 16 6.57 -10.96 -9.02
CA GLN A 16 7.79 -10.67 -8.27
C GLN A 16 9.05 -10.61 -9.16
N ARG A 17 8.90 -10.32 -10.44
CA ARG A 17 10.00 -10.12 -11.39
C ARG A 17 10.43 -8.65 -11.38
N PHE A 18 10.79 -8.15 -10.20
CA PHE A 18 10.98 -6.72 -9.93
C PHE A 18 12.03 -6.07 -10.81
N GLN A 19 13.19 -6.70 -10.99
CA GLN A 19 14.25 -6.15 -11.87
C GLN A 19 13.74 -5.94 -13.29
N ARG A 20 13.07 -6.94 -13.86
CA ARG A 20 12.53 -6.85 -15.22
C ARG A 20 11.41 -5.80 -15.31
N ALA A 21 10.62 -5.64 -14.25
CA ALA A 21 9.58 -4.61 -14.17
C ALA A 21 10.19 -3.20 -14.20
N VAL A 22 11.27 -2.98 -13.44
CA VAL A 22 12.03 -1.72 -13.43
C VAL A 22 12.61 -1.42 -14.81
N ASP A 23 13.30 -2.39 -15.44
CA ASP A 23 13.93 -2.20 -16.76
C ASP A 23 12.90 -1.81 -17.81
N GLU A 24 11.72 -2.45 -17.80
CA GLU A 24 10.66 -2.17 -18.77
C GLU A 24 9.98 -0.83 -18.50
N ALA A 25 9.75 -0.48 -17.21
CA ALA A 25 9.21 0.82 -16.82
C ALA A 25 10.18 1.96 -17.20
N LYS A 26 11.49 1.76 -17.01
CA LYS A 26 12.54 2.69 -17.42
C LYS A 26 12.50 2.95 -18.92
N ARG A 27 12.46 1.89 -19.73
CA ARG A 27 12.35 2.00 -21.20
C ARG A 27 11.08 2.73 -21.65
N LEU A 28 9.98 2.59 -20.92
CA LEU A 28 8.76 3.35 -21.17
C LEU A 28 8.95 4.84 -20.85
N LEU A 29 9.59 5.14 -19.72
CA LEU A 29 9.86 6.51 -19.30
C LEU A 29 10.82 7.22 -20.27
N GLU A 30 11.85 6.55 -20.77
CA GLU A 30 12.79 7.10 -21.78
C GLU A 30 12.09 7.57 -23.05
N GLN A 31 10.97 6.94 -23.45
CA GLN A 31 10.18 7.34 -24.62
C GLN A 31 9.33 8.60 -24.37
N ALA A 32 9.00 8.89 -23.12
CA ALA A 32 8.23 10.07 -22.71
C ALA A 32 8.63 10.52 -21.28
N PRO A 33 9.81 11.14 -21.13
CA PRO A 33 10.40 11.45 -19.82
C PRO A 33 9.54 12.36 -18.94
N ASP A 34 8.71 13.18 -19.56
CA ASP A 34 7.86 14.14 -18.88
C ASP A 34 6.43 13.67 -18.59
N ASN A 35 6.13 12.42 -18.92
CA ASN A 35 4.81 11.84 -18.66
C ASN A 35 4.68 11.44 -17.18
N PRO A 36 3.78 12.09 -16.38
CA PRO A 36 3.65 11.83 -14.95
C PRO A 36 3.24 10.39 -14.64
N GLN A 37 2.40 9.77 -15.49
CA GLN A 37 1.95 8.40 -15.31
C GLN A 37 3.12 7.41 -15.43
N LEU A 38 4.05 7.65 -16.37
CA LEU A 38 5.23 6.79 -16.55
C LEU A 38 6.27 7.06 -15.46
N GLN A 39 6.40 8.32 -15.01
CA GLN A 39 7.24 8.67 -13.85
C GLN A 39 6.74 7.94 -12.59
N SER A 40 5.44 7.99 -12.31
CA SER A 40 4.83 7.27 -11.18
C SER A 40 4.98 5.76 -11.32
N LEU A 41 4.74 5.19 -12.51
CA LEU A 41 4.94 3.77 -12.77
C LEU A 41 6.37 3.34 -12.44
N PHE A 42 7.37 4.06 -12.94
CA PHE A 42 8.77 3.75 -12.70
C PHE A 42 9.15 3.94 -11.22
N ALA A 43 8.69 5.01 -10.57
CA ALA A 43 8.92 5.24 -9.14
C ALA A 43 8.39 4.10 -8.27
N ILE A 44 7.19 3.58 -8.56
CA ILE A 44 6.61 2.43 -7.85
C ILE A 44 7.48 1.17 -8.04
N GLN A 45 8.04 0.95 -9.24
CA GLN A 45 8.93 -0.20 -9.45
C GLN A 45 10.27 -0.04 -8.71
N CYS A 46 10.83 1.16 -8.65
CA CYS A 46 12.02 1.48 -7.85
C CYS A 46 11.79 1.17 -6.36
N MET A 47 10.63 1.56 -5.81
CA MET A 47 10.27 1.24 -4.43
C MET A 47 10.25 -0.28 -4.17
N GLN A 48 9.76 -1.08 -5.11
CA GLN A 48 9.72 -2.54 -4.96
C GLN A 48 11.10 -3.20 -4.98
N LEU A 49 12.08 -2.54 -5.59
CA LEU A 49 13.50 -2.94 -5.52
C LEU A 49 14.24 -2.39 -4.29
N GLY A 50 13.58 -1.52 -3.49
CA GLY A 50 14.22 -0.85 -2.36
C GLY A 50 14.98 0.43 -2.74
N ASP A 51 14.91 0.86 -4.00
CA ASP A 51 15.51 2.12 -4.45
C ASP A 51 14.54 3.30 -4.17
N TYR A 52 14.47 3.65 -2.89
CA TYR A 52 13.55 4.72 -2.42
C TYR A 52 14.01 6.10 -2.86
N GLU A 53 15.31 6.35 -2.99
CA GLU A 53 15.84 7.66 -3.39
C GLU A 53 15.40 8.00 -4.83
N SER A 54 15.61 7.10 -5.79
CA SER A 54 15.12 7.29 -7.16
C SER A 54 13.60 7.47 -7.24
N ALA A 55 12.86 6.75 -6.40
CA ALA A 55 11.40 6.91 -6.34
C ALA A 55 11.01 8.29 -5.82
N LEU A 56 11.66 8.79 -4.76
CA LEU A 56 11.40 10.11 -4.17
C LEU A 56 11.70 11.23 -5.14
N GLU A 57 12.82 11.18 -5.87
CA GLU A 57 13.16 12.17 -6.92
C GLU A 57 12.06 12.27 -7.99
N LEU A 58 11.52 11.12 -8.41
CA LEU A 58 10.44 11.07 -9.40
C LEU A 58 9.13 11.63 -8.84
N PHE A 59 8.76 11.30 -7.60
CA PHE A 59 7.58 11.87 -6.96
C PHE A 59 7.72 13.38 -6.77
N ASP A 60 8.89 13.87 -6.38
CA ASP A 60 9.17 15.31 -6.27
C ASP A 60 9.06 16.02 -7.63
N LYS A 61 9.53 15.40 -8.70
CA LYS A 61 9.36 15.90 -10.06
C LYS A 61 7.89 15.98 -10.48
N ILE A 62 7.06 14.98 -10.13
CA ILE A 62 5.61 15.03 -10.39
C ILE A 62 4.97 16.14 -9.56
N LEU A 63 5.25 16.21 -8.26
CA LEU A 63 4.67 17.18 -7.33
C LEU A 63 5.12 18.61 -7.61
N SER A 64 6.28 18.83 -8.24
CA SER A 64 6.68 20.17 -8.70
C SER A 64 5.74 20.74 -9.77
N ARG A 65 5.05 19.88 -10.52
CA ARG A 65 4.08 20.26 -11.56
C ARG A 65 2.63 20.22 -11.06
N VAL A 66 2.32 19.25 -10.18
CA VAL A 66 0.99 19.06 -9.59
C VAL A 66 1.13 18.89 -8.07
N PRO A 67 1.36 20.00 -7.33
CA PRO A 67 1.71 19.94 -5.89
C PRO A 67 0.65 19.26 -5.01
N ASN A 68 -0.60 19.28 -5.45
CA ASN A 68 -1.75 18.80 -4.68
C ASN A 68 -2.27 17.43 -5.15
N ASP A 69 -1.47 16.66 -5.93
CA ASP A 69 -1.90 15.31 -6.33
C ASP A 69 -1.88 14.35 -5.13
N PRO A 70 -3.05 13.89 -4.64
CA PRO A 70 -3.12 13.10 -3.42
C PRO A 70 -2.49 11.72 -3.61
N VAL A 71 -2.60 11.13 -4.80
CA VAL A 71 -2.05 9.80 -5.11
C VAL A 71 -0.52 9.82 -5.04
N THR A 72 0.11 10.84 -5.64
CA THR A 72 1.57 11.00 -5.60
C THR A 72 2.05 11.32 -4.19
N ASN A 73 1.33 12.18 -3.44
CA ASN A 73 1.67 12.49 -2.05
C ASN A 73 1.61 11.23 -1.16
N VAL A 74 0.60 10.37 -1.30
CA VAL A 74 0.52 9.10 -0.55
C VAL A 74 1.64 8.15 -0.98
N SER A 75 1.91 8.01 -2.27
CA SER A 75 3.00 7.16 -2.77
C SER A 75 4.37 7.63 -2.25
N LYS A 76 4.61 8.95 -2.23
CA LYS A 76 5.80 9.55 -1.61
C LYS A 76 5.87 9.24 -0.12
N GLY A 77 4.74 9.35 0.60
CA GLY A 77 4.65 8.99 2.01
C GLY A 77 5.02 7.52 2.27
N HIS A 78 4.59 6.61 1.41
CA HIS A 78 4.98 5.20 1.51
C HIS A 78 6.48 4.97 1.30
N ALA A 79 7.10 5.63 0.33
CA ALA A 79 8.54 5.57 0.11
C ALA A 79 9.31 6.10 1.34
N LEU A 80 8.91 7.26 1.86
CA LEU A 80 9.49 7.89 3.04
C LEU A 80 9.36 7.01 4.29
N LYS A 81 8.16 6.46 4.54
CA LYS A 81 7.91 5.54 5.66
C LYS A 81 8.83 4.33 5.60
N THR A 82 8.94 3.70 4.44
CA THR A 82 9.76 2.49 4.27
C THR A 82 11.25 2.82 4.36
N GLY A 83 11.67 4.00 3.93
CA GLY A 83 13.01 4.55 4.14
C GLY A 83 13.29 5.04 5.57
N GLY A 84 12.37 4.85 6.54
CA GLY A 84 12.55 5.24 7.95
C GLY A 84 12.33 6.73 8.25
N ARG A 85 11.85 7.52 7.28
CA ARG A 85 11.62 8.97 7.39
C ARG A 85 10.18 9.27 7.79
N SER A 86 9.79 8.89 9.01
CA SER A 86 8.39 8.91 9.47
C SER A 86 7.79 10.33 9.50
N GLU A 87 8.53 11.35 9.92
CA GLU A 87 8.03 12.74 9.98
C GLU A 87 7.75 13.31 8.56
N ASP A 88 8.63 13.01 7.62
CA ASP A 88 8.42 13.39 6.23
C ASP A 88 7.22 12.65 5.62
N ALA A 89 7.03 11.38 5.99
CA ALA A 89 5.86 10.59 5.57
C ALA A 89 4.55 11.18 6.10
N ILE A 90 4.50 11.60 7.38
CA ILE A 90 3.36 12.31 7.96
C ILE A 90 3.04 13.56 7.13
N THR A 91 4.06 14.36 6.83
CA THR A 91 3.90 15.58 6.03
C THR A 91 3.29 15.28 4.66
N ALA A 92 3.75 14.23 3.98
CA ALA A 92 3.24 13.83 2.68
C ALA A 92 1.78 13.32 2.75
N TYR A 93 1.43 12.50 3.75
CA TYR A 93 0.05 12.03 3.93
C TYR A 93 -0.91 13.18 4.28
N ARG A 94 -0.50 14.11 5.14
CA ARG A 94 -1.30 15.31 5.46
C ARG A 94 -1.46 16.23 4.24
N ALA A 95 -0.47 16.34 3.36
CA ALA A 95 -0.60 17.07 2.10
C ALA A 95 -1.67 16.45 1.19
N ALA A 96 -1.74 15.11 1.12
CA ALA A 96 -2.80 14.42 0.40
C ALA A 96 -4.18 14.74 0.98
N LEU A 97 -4.34 14.67 2.29
CA LEU A 97 -5.61 14.97 2.98
C LEU A 97 -6.04 16.42 2.87
N LYS A 98 -5.08 17.36 2.86
CA LYS A 98 -5.36 18.79 2.64
C LYS A 98 -5.98 19.04 1.26
N SER A 99 -5.54 18.30 0.24
CA SER A 99 -6.07 18.42 -1.11
C SER A 99 -7.36 17.62 -1.30
N GLN A 100 -7.47 16.46 -0.65
CA GLN A 100 -8.59 15.55 -0.78
C GLN A 100 -8.92 14.89 0.57
N PRO A 101 -9.76 15.53 1.42
CA PRO A 101 -10.06 15.04 2.78
C PRO A 101 -10.70 13.64 2.83
N PHE A 102 -11.33 13.20 1.74
CA PHE A 102 -11.95 11.88 1.62
C PHE A 102 -11.03 10.80 1.05
N TYR A 103 -9.71 11.06 0.92
CA TYR A 103 -8.74 10.06 0.46
C TYR A 103 -8.36 9.11 1.60
N CYS A 104 -9.16 8.06 1.78
CA CYS A 104 -9.11 7.17 2.94
C CYS A 104 -7.79 6.40 3.11
N ASP A 105 -7.05 6.17 2.01
CA ASP A 105 -5.71 5.58 2.07
C ASP A 105 -4.73 6.43 2.89
N ALA A 106 -4.83 7.76 2.78
CA ALA A 106 -3.98 8.67 3.57
C ALA A 106 -4.30 8.60 5.07
N TRP A 107 -5.59 8.54 5.47
CA TRP A 107 -6.00 8.31 6.86
C TRP A 107 -5.45 6.99 7.40
N TYR A 108 -5.64 5.92 6.66
CA TYR A 108 -5.11 4.60 7.01
C TYR A 108 -3.59 4.58 7.10
N SER A 109 -2.91 5.27 6.19
CA SER A 109 -1.45 5.34 6.17
C SER A 109 -0.87 6.09 7.36
N LEU A 110 -1.53 7.18 7.82
CA LEU A 110 -1.20 7.87 9.07
C LEU A 110 -1.40 6.94 10.28
N ALA A 111 -2.57 6.28 10.38
CA ALA A 111 -2.85 5.31 11.44
C ALA A 111 -1.78 4.21 11.52
N ASN A 112 -1.28 3.77 10.38
CA ASN A 112 -0.32 2.67 10.27
C ASN A 112 1.13 3.07 10.61
N LEU A 113 1.41 4.35 10.83
CA LEU A 113 2.70 4.81 11.34
C LEU A 113 2.92 4.47 12.81
N LYS A 114 1.85 4.19 13.56
CA LYS A 114 1.82 3.87 15.00
C LYS A 114 2.30 5.01 15.93
N VAL A 115 3.15 5.90 15.45
CA VAL A 115 3.66 7.07 16.18
C VAL A 115 2.77 8.30 15.99
N TYR A 116 1.89 8.26 15.01
CA TYR A 116 0.96 9.35 14.73
C TYR A 116 -0.28 9.24 15.62
N GLN A 117 -0.68 10.35 16.23
CA GLN A 117 -1.91 10.47 16.99
C GLN A 117 -2.81 11.51 16.33
N PHE A 118 -4.03 11.11 16.01
CA PHE A 118 -5.02 12.00 15.42
C PHE A 118 -5.51 13.04 16.43
N ASP A 119 -5.58 14.30 16.01
CA ASP A 119 -6.24 15.35 16.78
C ASP A 119 -7.78 15.25 16.69
N ASP A 120 -8.48 16.15 17.39
CA ASP A 120 -9.94 16.11 17.46
C ASP A 120 -10.60 16.54 16.14
N ASP A 121 -9.97 17.44 15.38
CA ASP A 121 -10.46 17.88 14.08
C ASP A 121 -10.31 16.76 13.04
N GLU A 122 -9.20 16.05 13.08
CA GLU A 122 -8.94 14.88 12.22
C GLU A 122 -9.93 13.74 12.54
N LEU A 123 -10.16 13.47 13.84
CA LEU A 123 -11.15 12.45 14.24
C LEU A 123 -12.56 12.84 13.78
N SER A 124 -12.97 14.10 13.99
CA SER A 124 -14.28 14.59 13.55
C SER A 124 -14.45 14.49 12.04
N SER A 125 -13.38 14.77 11.28
CA SER A 125 -13.35 14.62 9.82
C SER A 125 -13.57 13.19 9.40
N MET A 126 -12.88 12.23 10.03
CA MET A 126 -13.05 10.80 9.76
C MET A 126 -14.45 10.29 10.13
N GLN A 127 -15.02 10.75 11.25
CA GLN A 127 -16.38 10.38 11.66
C GLN A 127 -17.44 10.89 10.67
N SER A 128 -17.32 12.15 10.24
CA SER A 128 -18.19 12.71 9.21
C SER A 128 -18.11 11.96 7.88
N LEU A 129 -16.91 11.46 7.55
CA LEU A 129 -16.69 10.66 6.35
C LEU A 129 -17.31 9.26 6.46
N ASP A 130 -17.36 8.66 7.66
CA ASP A 130 -18.01 7.35 7.89
C ASP A 130 -19.52 7.39 7.65
N GLU A 131 -20.15 8.54 7.82
CA GLU A 131 -21.56 8.76 7.55
C GLU A 131 -21.89 8.84 6.04
N ASN A 132 -20.87 8.97 5.17
CA ASN A 132 -21.08 9.08 3.73
C ASN A 132 -21.52 7.74 3.13
N PRO A 133 -22.77 7.61 2.62
CA PRO A 133 -23.27 6.36 2.04
C PRO A 133 -22.57 5.97 0.73
N HIS A 134 -21.93 6.92 0.05
CA HIS A 134 -21.26 6.70 -1.24
C HIS A 134 -19.79 6.31 -1.09
N LEU A 135 -19.28 6.17 0.13
CA LEU A 135 -17.89 5.75 0.34
C LEU A 135 -17.70 4.31 -0.17
N GLY A 136 -16.72 4.12 -1.06
CA GLY A 136 -16.42 2.83 -1.68
C GLY A 136 -15.98 1.77 -0.67
N GLY A 137 -16.13 0.50 -1.03
CA GLY A 137 -15.87 -0.61 -0.10
C GLY A 137 -14.44 -0.64 0.44
N GLN A 138 -13.43 -0.38 -0.40
CA GLN A 138 -12.03 -0.35 0.04
C GLN A 138 -11.74 0.90 0.90
N ASP A 139 -12.26 2.07 0.51
CA ASP A 139 -12.11 3.31 1.27
C ASP A 139 -12.76 3.17 2.65
N ARG A 140 -13.91 2.51 2.71
CA ARG A 140 -14.58 2.22 3.99
C ARG A 140 -13.72 1.32 4.88
N VAL A 141 -13.05 0.31 4.34
CA VAL A 141 -12.12 -0.52 5.10
C VAL A 141 -10.99 0.35 5.68
N TYR A 142 -10.35 1.17 4.87
CA TYR A 142 -9.27 2.06 5.30
C TYR A 142 -9.73 3.02 6.42
N LEU A 143 -10.89 3.63 6.23
CA LEU A 143 -11.46 4.55 7.22
C LEU A 143 -11.76 3.85 8.55
N GLN A 144 -12.36 2.65 8.51
CA GLN A 144 -12.66 1.90 9.73
C GLN A 144 -11.41 1.55 10.52
N PHE A 145 -10.32 1.15 9.86
CA PHE A 145 -9.05 0.89 10.55
C PHE A 145 -8.41 2.17 11.10
N ALA A 146 -8.52 3.30 10.40
CA ALA A 146 -8.02 4.59 10.90
C ALA A 146 -8.81 5.06 12.13
N LEU A 147 -10.14 4.97 12.11
CA LEU A 147 -11.00 5.26 13.25
C LEU A 147 -10.72 4.33 14.44
N GLY A 148 -10.58 3.02 14.17
CA GLY A 148 -10.21 2.04 15.20
C GLY A 148 -8.94 2.43 15.94
N LYS A 149 -7.89 2.85 15.20
CA LYS A 149 -6.63 3.31 15.78
C LYS A 149 -6.79 4.64 16.52
N ALA A 150 -7.55 5.60 15.98
CA ALA A 150 -7.78 6.88 16.62
C ALA A 150 -8.47 6.74 18.00
N PHE A 151 -9.44 5.84 18.11
CA PHE A 151 -10.11 5.54 19.38
C PHE A 151 -9.22 4.71 20.33
N GLU A 152 -8.39 3.80 19.81
CA GLU A 152 -7.40 3.06 20.60
C GLU A 152 -6.43 4.01 21.32
N ASP A 153 -5.91 5.01 20.60
CA ASP A 153 -4.99 6.00 21.16
C ASP A 153 -5.63 6.86 22.25
N ARG A 154 -6.95 7.06 22.17
CA ARG A 154 -7.76 7.74 23.19
C ARG A 154 -8.21 6.82 24.32
N LYS A 155 -7.84 5.52 24.28
CA LYS A 155 -8.24 4.47 25.25
C LYS A 155 -9.76 4.24 25.27
N ASP A 156 -10.48 4.65 24.24
CA ASP A 156 -11.87 4.27 24.01
C ASP A 156 -11.91 2.91 23.28
N TYR A 157 -11.67 1.86 24.04
CA TYR A 157 -11.54 0.51 23.50
C TYR A 157 -12.86 -0.05 22.93
N GLU A 158 -14.00 0.45 23.39
CA GLU A 158 -15.31 0.03 22.87
C GLU A 158 -15.49 0.53 21.43
N GLN A 159 -15.28 1.82 21.18
CA GLN A 159 -15.34 2.39 19.85
C GLN A 159 -14.22 1.82 18.93
N SER A 160 -13.02 1.67 19.48
CA SER A 160 -11.91 1.06 18.76
C SER A 160 -12.27 -0.33 18.24
N PHE A 161 -12.77 -1.22 19.11
CA PHE A 161 -13.19 -2.56 18.74
C PHE A 161 -14.33 -2.54 17.72
N HIS A 162 -15.32 -1.67 17.90
CA HIS A 162 -16.43 -1.51 16.96
C HIS A 162 -15.94 -1.23 15.54
N HIS A 163 -15.05 -0.25 15.38
CA HIS A 163 -14.51 0.13 14.07
C HIS A 163 -13.61 -0.97 13.48
N TYR A 164 -12.72 -1.58 14.25
CA TYR A 164 -11.91 -2.70 13.78
C TYR A 164 -12.77 -3.89 13.33
N ALA A 165 -13.81 -4.25 14.10
CA ALA A 165 -14.73 -5.32 13.75
C ALA A 165 -15.49 -5.04 12.44
N LYS A 166 -15.96 -3.80 12.26
CA LYS A 166 -16.65 -3.35 11.04
C LYS A 166 -15.71 -3.40 9.83
N GLY A 167 -14.47 -2.90 9.95
CA GLY A 167 -13.45 -2.96 8.89
C GLY A 167 -13.13 -4.39 8.49
N ASN A 168 -12.91 -5.27 9.48
CA ASN A 168 -12.63 -6.69 9.26
C ASN A 168 -13.81 -7.43 8.60
N ALA A 169 -15.05 -7.13 8.98
CA ALA A 169 -16.23 -7.73 8.38
C ALA A 169 -16.34 -7.39 6.88
N ILE A 170 -16.13 -6.12 6.53
CA ILE A 170 -16.13 -5.67 5.13
C ILE A 170 -15.00 -6.37 4.36
N LYS A 171 -13.79 -6.40 4.91
CA LYS A 171 -12.64 -7.05 4.28
C LYS A 171 -12.85 -8.55 4.08
N LYS A 172 -13.38 -9.23 5.07
CA LYS A 172 -13.72 -10.67 5.00
C LYS A 172 -14.71 -10.96 3.86
N ALA A 173 -15.74 -10.11 3.72
CA ALA A 173 -16.72 -10.26 2.63
C ALA A 173 -16.08 -10.09 1.25
N GLN A 174 -15.10 -9.16 1.11
CA GLN A 174 -14.37 -8.96 -0.15
C GLN A 174 -13.44 -10.11 -0.53
N LEU A 175 -12.80 -10.75 0.46
CA LEU A 175 -11.79 -11.79 0.24
C LEU A 175 -12.38 -13.17 -0.03
N GLN A 176 -13.68 -13.39 0.21
CA GLN A 176 -14.34 -14.71 0.12
C GLN A 176 -13.53 -15.80 0.86
N TYR A 177 -12.88 -15.44 1.95
CA TYR A 177 -12.01 -16.31 2.73
C TYR A 177 -12.78 -17.51 3.29
N LYS A 178 -12.22 -18.71 3.09
CA LYS A 178 -12.71 -19.98 3.65
C LYS A 178 -11.59 -20.61 4.46
N ALA A 179 -11.81 -20.77 5.76
CA ALA A 179 -10.82 -21.34 6.67
C ALA A 179 -10.41 -22.77 6.28
N GLU A 180 -11.38 -23.56 5.77
CA GLU A 180 -11.19 -24.93 5.33
C GLU A 180 -10.13 -25.03 4.21
N GLY A 181 -10.11 -24.05 3.27
CA GLY A 181 -9.11 -24.00 2.19
C GLY A 181 -7.70 -23.80 2.74
N THR A 182 -7.52 -22.89 3.70
CA THR A 182 -6.22 -22.66 4.32
C THR A 182 -5.76 -23.88 5.15
N THR A 183 -6.68 -24.54 5.87
CA THR A 183 -6.37 -25.77 6.60
C THR A 183 -5.88 -26.86 5.63
N GLN A 184 -6.59 -27.06 4.51
CA GLN A 184 -6.19 -28.03 3.50
C GLN A 184 -4.81 -27.73 2.91
N GLU A 185 -4.53 -26.46 2.58
CA GLU A 185 -3.21 -26.03 2.09
C GLU A 185 -2.09 -26.35 3.12
N CYS A 186 -2.35 -26.13 4.41
CA CYS A 186 -1.40 -26.48 5.47
C CYS A 186 -1.18 -27.99 5.56
N ASP A 187 -2.26 -28.78 5.51
CA ASP A 187 -2.18 -30.23 5.56
C ASP A 187 -1.42 -30.79 4.33
N ASP A 188 -1.68 -30.24 3.15
CA ASP A 188 -0.99 -30.61 1.93
C ASP A 188 0.52 -30.26 2.01
N GLN A 189 0.88 -29.12 2.59
CA GLN A 189 2.27 -28.73 2.82
C GLN A 189 2.95 -29.67 3.83
N ILE A 190 2.29 -30.01 4.93
CA ILE A 190 2.81 -30.96 5.93
C ILE A 190 3.03 -32.33 5.29
N ALA A 191 2.09 -32.79 4.47
CA ALA A 191 2.20 -34.09 3.77
C ALA A 191 3.35 -34.09 2.74
N ALA A 192 3.58 -32.97 2.05
CA ALA A 192 4.67 -32.83 1.06
C ALA A 192 6.04 -32.65 1.72
N CYS A 193 6.13 -31.95 2.83
CA CYS A 193 7.38 -31.64 3.54
C CYS A 193 7.76 -32.78 4.50
N THR A 194 7.97 -33.98 3.96
CA THR A 194 8.41 -35.13 4.75
C THR A 194 9.89 -35.05 5.10
N ARG A 195 10.32 -35.79 6.16
CA ARG A 195 11.73 -35.89 6.55
C ARG A 195 12.63 -36.29 5.38
N GLN A 196 12.17 -37.19 4.52
CA GLN A 196 12.90 -37.63 3.33
C GLN A 196 13.17 -36.52 2.31
N VAL A 197 12.31 -35.50 2.23
CA VAL A 197 12.51 -34.34 1.35
C VAL A 197 13.69 -33.49 1.85
N PHE A 198 13.82 -33.33 3.17
CA PHE A 198 14.92 -32.57 3.78
C PHE A 198 16.23 -33.35 3.85
N GLU A 199 16.19 -34.68 3.86
CA GLU A 199 17.36 -35.55 3.87
C GLU A 199 17.92 -35.80 2.44
N ARG A 200 17.20 -35.41 1.37
CA ARG A 200 17.74 -35.46 0.01
C ARG A 200 18.79 -34.36 -0.12
N GLU A 201 20.04 -34.75 -0.36
CA GLU A 201 21.08 -33.82 -0.82
C GLU A 201 20.65 -33.27 -2.20
N THR A 202 19.99 -32.14 -2.18
CA THR A 202 19.61 -31.40 -3.39
C THR A 202 20.86 -30.65 -3.86
N GLY A 203 21.66 -31.25 -4.73
CA GLY A 203 22.75 -30.58 -5.45
C GLY A 203 22.28 -29.56 -6.48
N HIS A 204 21.21 -28.81 -6.19
CA HIS A 204 20.76 -27.69 -6.99
C HIS A 204 21.27 -26.39 -6.36
N THR A 205 22.50 -26.01 -6.71
CA THR A 205 22.86 -24.60 -6.71
C THR A 205 21.98 -23.94 -7.77
N ALA A 206 21.19 -22.94 -7.35
CA ALA A 206 20.49 -22.10 -8.31
C ALA A 206 21.54 -21.51 -9.28
N PRO A 207 21.30 -21.54 -10.59
CA PRO A 207 22.20 -20.84 -11.52
C PRO A 207 22.07 -19.32 -11.19
N ASP A 208 23.25 -18.67 -11.08
CA ASP A 208 23.45 -17.23 -10.89
C ASP A 208 22.72 -16.38 -11.94
#